data_0741c84d3541bb5aa77d60fa682e1abd
#
_entry.id   0741c84d3541bb5aa77d60fa682e1abd
#
_cell.length_a   1.000
_cell.length_b   1.000
_cell.length_c   1.000
_cell.angle_alpha   90.00
_cell.angle_beta   90.00
_cell.angle_gamma   90.00
#
_symmetry.space_group_name_H-M   'P 1'
#
loop_
_entity.id
_entity.type
_entity.pdbx_description
1 polymer ?
#
loop_
_entity_poly.entity_id
_entity_poly.type
_entity_poly.pdbx_seq_one_letter_code
_entity_poly.pdbx_strand_id
1 'polypeptide(L)'
;MPKEPTFENALAFAQDLIRIPGLSGKEGEVAKRILLEMNDLGYDETRVDDLGNVIGVVRGTQGGAPVMLNCHMDVVAEGDPEAWEHPPFGAVVFDGHLHGRGSMDIKGPLALQTYAAAALKGTAPGDVIAAHTVFEERGGWGMEHLLANREVAPAAVIIGEATQGDITTGHRGRGEVEVVLRGLAGHASAPQRARNTLDLVPPVLEALKELAGHQKDHPVLGMASLVATGIDILPESRNVVPDEAVVVVDWRVLPGATDEELIRQVQASISLHLPETPPGMGVEVRMAKEHQQAYTGRGEVRDLYTPGFLMDADDPIIVAAAKAVGKRTGGGAAEIRPWTFATDGGWSCGVFGIPTLGFAPGEERFAHTNRERLELEEARWAYSRHPELILAVQRALG
;
A
#
# COMPACT_ATOMS: atom_id res chain seq x y z
N MET A 1 10.48 -17.23 -30.21
CA MET A 1 10.74 -18.02 -28.99
C MET A 1 10.42 -17.11 -27.82
N PRO A 2 9.86 -17.59 -26.73
CA PRO A 2 9.62 -16.77 -25.54
C PRO A 2 10.91 -16.14 -25.06
N LYS A 3 10.80 -14.97 -24.43
CA LYS A 3 11.92 -14.26 -23.81
C LYS A 3 12.44 -15.06 -22.59
N GLU A 4 13.74 -15.15 -22.44
CA GLU A 4 14.33 -15.92 -21.33
C GLU A 4 14.14 -15.17 -20.00
N PRO A 5 13.69 -15.85 -18.91
CA PRO A 5 13.52 -15.24 -17.61
C PRO A 5 14.85 -15.13 -16.86
N THR A 6 15.70 -14.19 -17.27
CA THR A 6 17.00 -13.87 -16.66
C THR A 6 16.92 -12.59 -15.85
N PHE A 7 17.82 -12.41 -14.89
CA PHE A 7 17.92 -11.18 -14.10
C PHE A 7 18.20 -9.96 -14.99
N GLU A 8 19.07 -10.10 -15.99
CA GLU A 8 19.42 -9.02 -16.92
C GLU A 8 18.19 -8.51 -17.69
N ASN A 9 17.37 -9.44 -18.16
CA ASN A 9 16.12 -9.10 -18.82
C ASN A 9 15.09 -8.49 -17.86
N ALA A 10 15.02 -8.98 -16.61
CA ALA A 10 14.19 -8.38 -15.56
C ALA A 10 14.64 -6.95 -15.22
N LEU A 11 15.95 -6.71 -15.12
CA LEU A 11 16.51 -5.38 -14.89
C LEU A 11 16.20 -4.42 -16.05
N ALA A 12 16.35 -4.88 -17.29
CA ALA A 12 15.98 -4.08 -18.46
C ALA A 12 14.49 -3.72 -18.45
N PHE A 13 13.63 -4.67 -18.09
CA PHE A 13 12.19 -4.43 -17.95
C PHE A 13 11.88 -3.44 -16.81
N ALA A 14 12.55 -3.57 -15.65
CA ALA A 14 12.42 -2.60 -14.57
C ALA A 14 12.79 -1.18 -15.03
N GLN A 15 13.87 -1.02 -15.80
CA GLN A 15 14.26 0.26 -16.37
C GLN A 15 13.20 0.82 -17.33
N ASP A 16 12.58 -0.01 -18.14
CA ASP A 16 11.48 0.41 -19.02
C ASP A 16 10.27 0.89 -18.22
N LEU A 17 9.90 0.18 -17.15
CA LEU A 17 8.80 0.57 -16.28
C LEU A 17 9.06 1.90 -15.55
N ILE A 18 10.28 2.11 -15.05
CA ILE A 18 10.65 3.35 -14.35
C ILE A 18 10.59 4.55 -15.30
N ARG A 19 10.96 4.40 -16.58
CA ARG A 19 10.89 5.46 -17.59
C ARG A 19 9.46 5.88 -17.93
N ILE A 20 8.47 5.07 -17.58
CA ILE A 20 7.05 5.39 -17.71
C ILE A 20 6.59 5.92 -16.33
N PRO A 21 6.23 7.20 -16.13
CA PRO A 21 5.75 7.69 -14.83
C PRO A 21 4.66 6.76 -14.29
N GLY A 22 3.43 7.01 -14.27
CA GLY A 22 2.38 6.09 -13.80
C GLY A 22 1.99 6.42 -12.37
N LEU A 23 1.60 7.69 -12.15
CA LEU A 23 0.97 8.09 -10.89
C LEU A 23 -0.38 7.38 -10.74
N SER A 24 -0.87 7.24 -9.49
CA SER A 24 -2.19 6.64 -9.23
C SER A 24 -3.27 7.24 -10.12
N GLY A 25 -4.03 6.38 -10.81
CA GLY A 25 -5.01 6.75 -11.84
C GLY A 25 -4.43 7.01 -13.25
N LYS A 26 -3.11 6.90 -13.43
CA LYS A 26 -2.42 7.11 -14.71
C LYS A 26 -1.50 5.95 -15.11
N GLU A 27 -1.79 4.74 -14.62
CA GLU A 27 -0.96 3.54 -14.78
C GLU A 27 -1.07 2.91 -16.19
N GLY A 28 -1.93 3.41 -17.06
CA GLY A 28 -2.29 2.74 -18.33
C GLY A 28 -1.12 2.36 -19.23
N GLU A 29 -0.09 3.20 -19.38
CA GLU A 29 1.09 2.87 -20.18
C GLU A 29 2.00 1.85 -19.46
N VAL A 30 2.06 1.89 -18.12
CA VAL A 30 2.74 0.87 -17.32
C VAL A 30 2.05 -0.48 -17.51
N ALA A 31 0.72 -0.53 -17.39
CA ALA A 31 -0.08 -1.73 -17.59
C ALA A 31 0.12 -2.35 -18.98
N LYS A 32 0.10 -1.53 -20.03
CA LYS A 32 0.40 -1.98 -21.41
C LYS A 32 1.79 -2.59 -21.52
N ARG A 33 2.81 -1.95 -20.93
CA ARG A 33 4.18 -2.44 -20.98
C ARG A 33 4.32 -3.78 -20.25
N ILE A 34 3.64 -3.94 -19.08
CA ILE A 34 3.64 -5.20 -18.33
C ILE A 34 2.95 -6.31 -19.15
N LEU A 35 1.79 -6.02 -19.71
CA LEU A 35 1.03 -6.99 -20.50
C LEU A 35 1.85 -7.53 -21.69
N LEU A 36 2.56 -6.64 -22.39
CA LEU A 36 3.46 -7.02 -23.48
C LEU A 36 4.59 -7.93 -22.99
N GLU A 37 5.21 -7.58 -21.87
CA GLU A 37 6.31 -8.37 -21.29
C GLU A 37 5.86 -9.76 -20.85
N MET A 38 4.70 -9.89 -20.20
CA MET A 38 4.14 -11.18 -19.80
C MET A 38 3.85 -12.07 -21.02
N ASN A 39 3.34 -11.49 -22.13
CA ASN A 39 3.13 -12.23 -23.39
C ASN A 39 4.47 -12.68 -23.99
N ASP A 40 5.49 -11.82 -24.01
CA ASP A 40 6.82 -12.15 -24.53
C ASP A 40 7.51 -13.25 -23.69
N LEU A 41 7.29 -13.26 -22.37
CA LEU A 41 7.74 -14.30 -21.45
C LEU A 41 6.95 -15.61 -21.60
N GLY A 42 5.82 -15.57 -22.32
CA GLY A 42 5.01 -16.74 -22.62
C GLY A 42 4.13 -17.18 -21.45
N TYR A 43 3.59 -16.26 -20.67
CA TYR A 43 2.54 -16.57 -19.71
C TYR A 43 1.38 -17.31 -20.40
N ASP A 44 0.69 -18.19 -19.67
CA ASP A 44 -0.40 -18.99 -20.24
C ASP A 44 -1.69 -18.18 -20.39
N GLU A 45 -1.91 -17.22 -19.51
CA GLU A 45 -2.99 -16.23 -19.57
C GLU A 45 -2.47 -14.86 -19.18
N THR A 46 -2.92 -13.83 -19.88
CA THR A 46 -2.65 -12.44 -19.54
C THR A 46 -3.89 -11.59 -19.80
N ARG A 47 -4.23 -10.70 -18.90
CA ARG A 47 -5.39 -9.80 -19.06
C ARG A 47 -5.27 -8.57 -18.18
N VAL A 48 -6.09 -7.59 -18.46
CA VAL A 48 -6.35 -6.43 -17.61
C VAL A 48 -7.81 -6.51 -17.18
N ASP A 49 -8.07 -6.29 -15.89
CA ASP A 49 -9.44 -6.23 -15.39
C ASP A 49 -10.09 -4.86 -15.67
N ASP A 50 -11.36 -4.67 -15.29
CA ASP A 50 -12.11 -3.44 -15.58
C ASP A 50 -11.66 -2.24 -14.73
N LEU A 51 -10.94 -2.46 -13.63
CA LEU A 51 -10.31 -1.39 -12.86
C LEU A 51 -8.93 -1.00 -13.42
N GLY A 52 -8.24 -1.94 -14.07
CA GLY A 52 -6.93 -1.71 -14.68
C GLY A 52 -5.79 -2.52 -14.06
N ASN A 53 -6.07 -3.46 -13.15
CA ASN A 53 -5.05 -4.38 -12.66
C ASN A 53 -4.57 -5.30 -13.81
N VAL A 54 -3.28 -5.57 -13.87
CA VAL A 54 -2.71 -6.52 -14.83
C VAL A 54 -2.54 -7.88 -14.17
N ILE A 55 -3.09 -8.91 -14.79
CA ILE A 55 -3.08 -10.28 -14.29
C ILE A 55 -2.43 -11.19 -15.31
N GLY A 56 -1.39 -11.89 -14.88
CA GLY A 56 -0.73 -12.94 -15.64
C GLY A 56 -0.75 -14.26 -14.89
N VAL A 57 -0.98 -15.38 -15.58
CA VAL A 57 -1.01 -16.71 -14.97
C VAL A 57 -0.02 -17.62 -15.69
N VAL A 58 0.84 -18.25 -14.91
CA VAL A 58 1.67 -19.39 -15.30
C VAL A 58 1.02 -20.63 -14.70
N ARG A 59 0.52 -21.53 -15.58
CA ARG A 59 -0.23 -22.72 -15.14
C ARG A 59 0.67 -23.74 -14.45
N GLY A 60 0.17 -24.23 -13.31
CA GLY A 60 0.77 -25.33 -12.58
C GLY A 60 0.61 -26.67 -13.32
N THR A 61 1.47 -27.63 -12.98
CA THR A 61 1.54 -28.95 -13.66
C THR A 61 0.80 -30.06 -12.91
N GLN A 62 0.41 -29.85 -11.66
CA GLN A 62 -0.10 -30.91 -10.76
C GLN A 62 -1.39 -30.52 -10.01
N GLY A 63 -1.98 -29.36 -10.30
CA GLY A 63 -3.18 -28.87 -9.58
C GLY A 63 -2.92 -28.50 -8.11
N GLY A 64 -1.68 -28.15 -7.76
CA GLY A 64 -1.32 -27.65 -6.44
C GLY A 64 -1.92 -26.28 -6.15
N ALA A 65 -1.72 -25.79 -4.92
CA ALA A 65 -2.27 -24.52 -4.44
C ALA A 65 -1.76 -23.32 -5.27
N PRO A 66 -2.64 -22.42 -5.75
CA PRO A 66 -2.23 -21.24 -6.49
C PRO A 66 -1.61 -20.20 -5.55
N VAL A 67 -0.46 -19.64 -5.94
CA VAL A 67 0.22 -18.56 -5.21
C VAL A 67 0.23 -17.30 -6.07
N MET A 68 -0.16 -16.17 -5.49
CA MET A 68 -0.14 -14.86 -6.13
C MET A 68 1.09 -14.07 -5.70
N LEU A 69 1.78 -13.51 -6.67
CA LEU A 69 2.80 -12.47 -6.52
C LEU A 69 2.12 -11.13 -6.79
N ASN A 70 2.26 -10.17 -5.90
CA ASN A 70 1.65 -8.86 -6.04
C ASN A 70 2.69 -7.75 -5.89
N CYS A 71 2.61 -6.80 -6.79
CA CYS A 71 3.23 -5.47 -6.73
C CYS A 71 2.27 -4.46 -7.31
N HIS A 72 2.31 -3.23 -6.85
CA HIS A 72 1.52 -2.16 -7.47
C HIS A 72 2.24 -1.53 -8.68
N MET A 73 1.48 -0.89 -9.55
CA MET A 73 1.97 -0.24 -10.76
C MET A 73 2.15 1.26 -10.59
N ASP A 74 1.39 1.84 -9.68
CA ASP A 74 1.42 3.27 -9.42
C ASP A 74 2.67 3.66 -8.59
N VAL A 75 2.97 4.95 -8.63
CA VAL A 75 4.03 5.56 -7.83
C VAL A 75 3.55 6.93 -7.35
N VAL A 76 4.08 7.40 -6.22
CA VAL A 76 3.86 8.77 -5.77
C VAL A 76 4.58 9.76 -6.69
N ALA A 77 4.16 11.04 -6.64
CA ALA A 77 4.81 12.09 -7.39
C ALA A 77 6.30 12.22 -7.02
N GLU A 78 7.11 12.55 -8.01
CA GLU A 78 8.57 12.71 -7.87
C GLU A 78 8.98 13.91 -7.02
N GLY A 79 8.07 14.87 -6.82
CA GLY A 79 8.38 16.15 -6.19
C GLY A 79 9.20 17.05 -7.09
N ASP A 80 10.17 17.78 -6.53
CA ASP A 80 11.08 18.64 -7.28
C ASP A 80 12.13 17.81 -8.02
N PRO A 81 12.12 17.74 -9.36
CA PRO A 81 13.08 16.96 -10.12
C PRO A 81 14.54 17.44 -9.97
N GLU A 82 14.77 18.72 -9.64
CA GLU A 82 16.10 19.28 -9.44
C GLU A 82 16.74 18.81 -8.10
N ALA A 83 15.91 18.31 -7.19
CA ALA A 83 16.38 17.73 -5.93
C ALA A 83 16.88 16.27 -6.05
N TRP A 84 16.74 15.65 -7.23
CA TRP A 84 17.24 14.31 -7.49
C TRP A 84 18.68 14.31 -7.99
N GLU A 85 19.50 13.37 -7.52
CA GLU A 85 20.87 13.16 -8.04
C GLU A 85 20.86 12.67 -9.51
N HIS A 86 19.88 11.84 -9.86
CA HIS A 86 19.62 11.36 -11.21
C HIS A 86 18.16 11.66 -11.59
N PRO A 87 17.82 11.84 -12.88
CA PRO A 87 16.44 12.10 -13.27
C PRO A 87 15.47 11.06 -12.71
N PRO A 88 14.35 11.47 -12.05
CA PRO A 88 13.45 10.56 -11.33
C PRO A 88 12.88 9.43 -12.20
N PHE A 89 12.69 9.67 -13.48
CA PHE A 89 12.25 8.67 -14.47
C PHE A 89 13.35 8.30 -15.47
N GLY A 90 14.62 8.51 -15.10
CA GLY A 90 15.78 8.18 -15.94
C GLY A 90 16.15 6.71 -15.95
N ALA A 91 15.78 5.97 -14.91
CA ALA A 91 16.18 4.57 -14.70
C ALA A 91 17.70 4.36 -14.83
N VAL A 92 18.47 5.23 -14.19
CA VAL A 92 19.93 5.26 -14.30
C VAL A 92 20.52 4.14 -13.44
N VAL A 93 21.37 3.32 -14.05
CA VAL A 93 22.23 2.37 -13.30
C VAL A 93 23.57 3.05 -13.03
N PHE A 94 23.85 3.29 -11.77
CA PHE A 94 25.07 3.95 -11.32
C PHE A 94 25.51 3.41 -9.95
N ASP A 95 26.79 3.21 -9.74
CA ASP A 95 27.42 2.74 -8.50
C ASP A 95 26.69 1.53 -7.85
N GLY A 96 26.39 0.53 -8.68
CA GLY A 96 25.72 -0.71 -8.23
C GLY A 96 24.22 -0.58 -7.91
N HIS A 97 23.60 0.57 -8.19
CA HIS A 97 22.20 0.82 -7.91
C HIS A 97 21.42 1.19 -9.18
N LEU A 98 20.13 0.84 -9.19
CA LEU A 98 19.14 1.36 -10.13
C LEU A 98 18.43 2.55 -9.46
N HIS A 99 18.62 3.75 -10.00
CA HIS A 99 18.07 5.00 -9.49
C HIS A 99 16.79 5.41 -10.22
N GLY A 100 15.83 5.92 -9.47
CA GLY A 100 14.61 6.52 -10.01
C GLY A 100 13.38 6.24 -9.16
N ARG A 101 12.30 7.02 -9.38
CA ARG A 101 11.00 6.82 -8.76
C ARG A 101 10.41 5.47 -9.21
N GLY A 102 10.05 4.61 -8.26
CA GLY A 102 9.57 3.26 -8.52
C GLY A 102 10.70 2.23 -8.65
N SER A 103 11.98 2.62 -8.49
CA SER A 103 13.08 1.65 -8.58
C SER A 103 12.99 0.59 -7.49
N MET A 104 12.57 0.99 -6.30
CA MET A 104 12.43 0.14 -5.12
C MET A 104 10.96 0.01 -4.71
N ASP A 105 10.18 1.06 -4.90
CA ASP A 105 8.76 1.16 -4.54
C ASP A 105 7.90 1.41 -5.79
N ILE A 106 7.43 0.35 -6.55
CA ILE A 106 7.94 -1.01 -6.48
C ILE A 106 8.10 -1.64 -7.88
N LYS A 107 8.37 -0.81 -8.95
CA LYS A 107 8.52 -1.31 -10.33
C LYS A 107 9.73 -2.22 -10.52
N GLY A 108 10.80 -2.03 -9.70
CA GLY A 108 11.92 -2.95 -9.65
C GLY A 108 11.50 -4.35 -9.17
N PRO A 109 10.99 -4.49 -7.94
CA PRO A 109 10.43 -5.75 -7.44
C PRO A 109 9.34 -6.33 -8.34
N LEU A 110 8.45 -5.51 -8.92
CA LEU A 110 7.44 -5.92 -9.91
C LEU A 110 8.09 -6.68 -11.08
N ALA A 111 9.15 -6.12 -11.65
CA ALA A 111 9.87 -6.76 -12.74
C ALA A 111 10.48 -8.10 -12.31
N LEU A 112 11.08 -8.16 -11.10
CA LEU A 112 11.65 -9.40 -10.57
C LEU A 112 10.57 -10.47 -10.37
N GLN A 113 9.42 -10.14 -9.79
CA GLN A 113 8.31 -11.07 -9.57
C GLN A 113 7.73 -11.56 -10.91
N THR A 114 7.54 -10.66 -11.89
CA THR A 114 7.06 -11.02 -13.22
C THR A 114 7.98 -12.07 -13.88
N TYR A 115 9.27 -11.89 -13.78
CA TYR A 115 10.24 -12.82 -14.35
C TYR A 115 10.39 -14.12 -13.53
N ALA A 116 10.29 -14.04 -12.22
CA ALA A 116 10.35 -15.21 -11.34
C ALA A 116 9.15 -16.15 -11.56
N ALA A 117 7.95 -15.61 -11.78
CA ALA A 117 6.78 -16.41 -12.16
C ALA A 117 6.99 -17.14 -13.50
N ALA A 118 7.47 -16.42 -14.50
CA ALA A 118 7.77 -17.02 -15.82
C ALA A 118 8.82 -18.15 -15.75
N ALA A 119 9.83 -18.02 -14.88
CA ALA A 119 10.86 -19.04 -14.66
C ALA A 119 10.29 -20.38 -14.12
N LEU A 120 9.11 -20.36 -13.53
CA LEU A 120 8.44 -21.54 -12.99
C LEU A 120 7.53 -22.25 -13.99
N LYS A 121 7.44 -21.78 -15.24
CA LYS A 121 6.64 -22.42 -16.29
C LYS A 121 7.07 -23.87 -16.51
N GLY A 122 6.08 -24.77 -16.46
CA GLY A 122 6.29 -26.21 -16.62
C GLY A 122 6.92 -26.93 -15.43
N THR A 123 7.18 -26.22 -14.30
CA THR A 123 7.81 -26.80 -13.10
C THR A 123 7.01 -26.60 -11.83
N ALA A 124 6.26 -25.50 -11.68
CA ALA A 124 5.43 -25.25 -10.52
C ALA A 124 4.31 -26.30 -10.38
N PRO A 125 4.04 -26.85 -9.19
CA PRO A 125 2.92 -27.77 -8.98
C PRO A 125 1.57 -27.05 -9.09
N GLY A 126 1.41 -25.86 -8.54
CA GLY A 126 0.20 -25.02 -8.61
C GLY A 126 0.40 -23.81 -9.50
N ASP A 127 -0.69 -23.14 -9.85
CA ASP A 127 -0.65 -21.91 -10.63
C ASP A 127 0.19 -20.83 -9.90
N VAL A 128 0.98 -20.08 -10.67
CA VAL A 128 1.68 -18.87 -10.20
C VAL A 128 1.02 -17.67 -10.88
N ILE A 129 0.41 -16.82 -10.09
CA ILE A 129 -0.34 -15.64 -10.54
C ILE A 129 0.53 -14.43 -10.28
N ALA A 130 0.86 -13.64 -11.30
CA ALA A 130 1.43 -12.31 -11.13
C ALA A 130 0.30 -11.30 -11.30
N ALA A 131 -0.09 -10.62 -10.23
CA ALA A 131 -1.15 -9.62 -10.24
C ALA A 131 -0.57 -8.26 -9.83
N HIS A 132 -0.55 -7.32 -10.77
CA HIS A 132 -0.03 -5.98 -10.55
C HIS A 132 -1.17 -4.99 -10.44
N THR A 133 -1.28 -4.39 -9.26
CA THR A 133 -2.44 -3.60 -8.84
C THR A 133 -2.28 -2.12 -9.17
N VAL A 134 -3.42 -1.43 -9.27
CA VAL A 134 -3.52 0.04 -9.33
C VAL A 134 -3.89 0.60 -7.96
N PHE A 135 -3.63 1.90 -7.72
CA PHE A 135 -4.06 2.61 -6.52
C PHE A 135 -3.60 2.03 -5.17
N GLU A 136 -2.47 1.36 -5.10
CA GLU A 136 -1.92 0.94 -3.80
C GLU A 136 -1.61 2.16 -2.94
N GLU A 137 -0.92 3.17 -3.50
CA GLU A 137 -0.51 4.43 -2.88
C GLU A 137 -1.68 5.30 -2.39
N ARG A 138 -2.90 4.94 -2.74
CA ARG A 138 -4.14 5.63 -2.41
C ARG A 138 -5.16 4.71 -1.72
N GLY A 139 -4.69 3.69 -0.99
CA GLY A 139 -5.50 2.84 -0.12
C GLY A 139 -5.83 1.44 -0.66
N GLY A 140 -5.19 1.01 -1.78
CA GLY A 140 -5.24 -0.38 -2.23
C GLY A 140 -6.54 -0.77 -2.95
N TRP A 141 -7.19 0.17 -3.67
CA TRP A 141 -8.41 -0.14 -4.43
C TRP A 141 -8.21 -1.29 -5.43
N GLY A 142 -7.02 -1.37 -6.04
CA GLY A 142 -6.68 -2.45 -6.97
C GLY A 142 -6.79 -3.83 -6.35
N MET A 143 -6.18 -4.05 -5.19
CA MET A 143 -6.21 -5.33 -4.49
C MET A 143 -7.62 -5.65 -3.97
N GLU A 144 -8.31 -4.69 -3.38
CA GLU A 144 -9.69 -4.87 -2.94
C GLU A 144 -10.59 -5.32 -4.10
N HIS A 145 -10.53 -4.61 -5.23
CA HIS A 145 -11.30 -4.93 -6.44
C HIS A 145 -11.00 -6.32 -6.97
N LEU A 146 -9.71 -6.66 -7.07
CA LEU A 146 -9.20 -7.93 -7.58
C LEU A 146 -9.79 -9.12 -6.81
N LEU A 147 -9.85 -9.02 -5.48
CA LEU A 147 -10.30 -10.10 -4.61
C LEU A 147 -11.83 -10.09 -4.40
N ALA A 148 -12.45 -8.92 -4.24
CA ALA A 148 -13.91 -8.79 -4.08
C ALA A 148 -14.67 -9.31 -5.30
N ASN A 149 -14.18 -9.07 -6.51
CA ASN A 149 -14.77 -9.55 -7.75
C ASN A 149 -14.32 -10.96 -8.15
N ARG A 150 -13.47 -11.59 -7.34
CA ARG A 150 -12.91 -12.93 -7.61
C ARG A 150 -12.22 -13.02 -8.96
N GLU A 151 -11.52 -11.95 -9.35
CA GLU A 151 -10.73 -11.93 -10.57
C GLU A 151 -9.62 -12.98 -10.52
N VAL A 152 -9.15 -13.27 -9.31
CA VAL A 152 -8.23 -14.37 -8.98
C VAL A 152 -8.64 -15.03 -7.66
N ALA A 153 -8.19 -16.26 -7.43
CA ALA A 153 -8.45 -17.02 -6.20
C ALA A 153 -7.16 -17.66 -5.67
N PRO A 154 -6.21 -16.86 -5.16
CA PRO A 154 -4.96 -17.39 -4.62
C PRO A 154 -5.18 -18.07 -3.27
N ALA A 155 -4.38 -19.10 -2.98
CA ALA A 155 -4.31 -19.73 -1.68
C ALA A 155 -3.33 -19.00 -0.73
N ALA A 156 -2.38 -18.26 -1.27
CA ALA A 156 -1.51 -17.34 -0.54
C ALA A 156 -1.03 -16.21 -1.45
N VAL A 157 -0.58 -15.10 -0.84
CA VAL A 157 -0.05 -13.91 -1.52
C VAL A 157 1.35 -13.60 -1.03
N ILE A 158 2.23 -13.25 -1.98
CA ILE A 158 3.59 -12.74 -1.72
C ILE A 158 3.65 -11.31 -2.23
N ILE A 159 3.67 -10.35 -1.31
CA ILE A 159 3.76 -8.92 -1.60
C ILE A 159 5.21 -8.55 -1.91
N GLY A 160 5.43 -7.78 -2.96
CA GLY A 160 6.75 -7.35 -3.41
C GLY A 160 7.23 -6.01 -2.85
N GLU A 161 6.65 -5.55 -1.74
CA GLU A 161 7.11 -4.37 -1.02
C GLU A 161 8.48 -4.58 -0.38
N ALA A 162 9.24 -3.49 -0.25
CA ALA A 162 10.59 -3.51 0.29
C ALA A 162 10.71 -4.24 1.64
N THR A 163 11.57 -5.24 1.73
CA THR A 163 11.83 -6.00 2.96
C THR A 163 13.31 -6.12 3.31
N GLN A 164 14.21 -5.61 2.47
CA GLN A 164 15.66 -5.89 2.57
C GLN A 164 15.99 -7.40 2.55
N GLY A 165 15.17 -8.20 1.85
CA GLY A 165 15.32 -9.64 1.79
C GLY A 165 14.88 -10.38 3.06
N ASP A 166 14.18 -9.72 3.98
CA ASP A 166 13.51 -10.35 5.10
C ASP A 166 12.14 -10.92 4.70
N ILE A 167 11.52 -11.70 5.58
CA ILE A 167 10.12 -12.10 5.46
C ILE A 167 9.29 -11.17 6.33
N THR A 168 8.37 -10.44 5.71
CA THR A 168 7.46 -9.58 6.45
C THR A 168 6.10 -10.25 6.59
N THR A 169 5.48 -10.07 7.78
CA THR A 169 4.30 -10.83 8.18
C THR A 169 3.09 -9.95 8.49
N GLY A 170 3.22 -8.62 8.38
CA GLY A 170 2.11 -7.75 8.70
C GLY A 170 2.50 -6.28 8.84
N HIS A 171 1.50 -5.46 9.04
CA HIS A 171 1.64 -4.02 9.29
C HIS A 171 0.39 -3.48 10.00
N ARG A 172 0.52 -2.29 10.58
CA ARG A 172 -0.62 -1.51 11.05
C ARG A 172 -1.41 -0.98 9.86
N GLY A 173 -2.73 -0.88 10.00
CA GLY A 173 -3.56 -0.16 9.05
C GLY A 173 -3.39 1.36 9.16
N ARG A 174 -4.00 2.09 8.25
CA ARG A 174 -4.10 3.54 8.23
C ARG A 174 -5.54 3.98 8.00
N GLY A 175 -6.05 4.87 8.83
CA GLY A 175 -7.33 5.55 8.61
C GLY A 175 -7.14 7.05 8.68
N GLU A 176 -7.77 7.79 7.78
CA GLU A 176 -7.86 9.25 7.86
C GLU A 176 -9.28 9.64 8.25
N VAL A 177 -9.41 10.24 9.44
CA VAL A 177 -10.71 10.64 10.00
C VAL A 177 -10.84 12.15 9.97
N GLU A 178 -12.00 12.64 9.57
CA GLU A 178 -12.36 14.05 9.60
C GLU A 178 -13.38 14.32 10.72
N VAL A 179 -13.11 15.34 11.53
CA VAL A 179 -14.10 15.92 12.45
C VAL A 179 -14.56 17.24 11.86
N VAL A 180 -15.77 17.23 11.29
CA VAL A 180 -16.38 18.40 10.64
C VAL A 180 -17.18 19.18 11.66
N LEU A 181 -16.80 20.42 11.88
CA LEU A 181 -17.44 21.37 12.80
C LEU A 181 -18.23 22.38 12.00
N ARG A 182 -19.50 22.56 12.33
CA ARG A 182 -20.40 23.48 11.63
C ARG A 182 -20.93 24.56 12.58
N GLY A 183 -21.05 25.75 12.06
CA GLY A 183 -21.56 26.92 12.75
C GLY A 183 -22.38 27.83 11.87
N LEU A 184 -22.25 29.13 12.04
CA LEU A 184 -22.94 30.16 11.26
C LEU A 184 -21.99 31.30 10.95
N ALA A 185 -21.73 31.55 9.66
CA ALA A 185 -20.89 32.66 9.25
C ALA A 185 -21.49 34.01 9.60
N GLY A 186 -20.60 35.00 9.86
CA GLY A 186 -21.01 36.37 10.11
C GLY A 186 -19.85 37.33 9.99
N HIS A 187 -20.16 38.63 9.94
CA HIS A 187 -19.12 39.65 9.91
C HIS A 187 -18.41 39.72 11.27
N ALA A 188 -17.07 39.71 11.29
CA ALA A 188 -16.29 39.68 12.52
C ALA A 188 -16.56 40.90 13.47
N SER A 189 -17.10 42.00 12.94
CA SER A 189 -17.56 43.13 13.74
C SER A 189 -18.89 42.94 14.48
N ALA A 190 -19.61 41.86 14.16
CA ALA A 190 -20.91 41.53 14.78
C ALA A 190 -20.95 40.05 15.19
N PRO A 191 -20.03 39.57 16.04
CA PRO A 191 -19.85 38.14 16.35
C PRO A 191 -21.11 37.52 17.01
N GLN A 192 -21.92 38.30 17.69
CA GLN A 192 -23.17 37.83 18.30
C GLN A 192 -24.22 37.33 17.29
N ARG A 193 -24.04 37.60 15.99
CA ARG A 193 -24.91 37.14 14.89
C ARG A 193 -24.39 35.88 14.25
N ALA A 194 -23.22 35.40 14.68
CA ALA A 194 -22.53 34.23 14.15
C ALA A 194 -22.47 33.09 15.15
N ARG A 195 -21.97 31.95 14.71
CA ARG A 195 -21.60 30.80 15.54
C ARG A 195 -20.22 30.36 15.07
N ASN A 196 -19.20 30.70 15.84
CA ASN A 196 -17.81 30.48 15.44
C ASN A 196 -17.43 29.01 15.64
N THR A 197 -17.16 28.32 14.55
CA THR A 197 -16.70 26.90 14.61
C THR A 197 -15.40 26.72 15.37
N LEU A 198 -14.55 27.74 15.44
CA LEU A 198 -13.30 27.69 16.20
C LEU A 198 -13.52 27.50 17.71
N ASP A 199 -14.70 27.83 18.25
CA ASP A 199 -15.05 27.60 19.67
C ASP A 199 -15.17 26.09 19.98
N LEU A 200 -15.41 25.24 18.95
CA LEU A 200 -15.49 23.77 19.05
C LEU A 200 -14.13 23.08 18.91
N VAL A 201 -13.13 23.75 18.32
CA VAL A 201 -11.81 23.12 18.05
C VAL A 201 -11.08 22.72 19.34
N PRO A 202 -10.98 23.55 20.40
CA PRO A 202 -10.26 23.16 21.61
C PRO A 202 -10.78 21.86 22.26
N PRO A 203 -12.08 21.70 22.56
CA PRO A 203 -12.58 20.47 23.17
C PRO A 203 -12.42 19.24 22.23
N VAL A 204 -12.47 19.40 20.91
CA VAL A 204 -12.21 18.32 19.97
C VAL A 204 -10.73 17.91 20.01
N LEU A 205 -9.79 18.85 20.01
CA LEU A 205 -8.37 18.53 20.10
C LEU A 205 -8.00 17.88 21.45
N GLU A 206 -8.62 18.29 22.57
CA GLU A 206 -8.42 17.61 23.86
C GLU A 206 -8.98 16.17 23.83
N ALA A 207 -10.15 15.95 23.23
CA ALA A 207 -10.71 14.63 23.04
C ALA A 207 -9.78 13.72 22.22
N LEU A 208 -9.26 14.21 21.10
CA LEU A 208 -8.33 13.49 20.26
C LEU A 208 -7.01 13.17 20.96
N LYS A 209 -6.49 14.11 21.76
CA LYS A 209 -5.28 13.93 22.55
C LYS A 209 -5.46 12.87 23.65
N GLU A 210 -6.61 12.86 24.32
CA GLU A 210 -6.92 11.82 25.30
C GLU A 210 -7.06 10.45 24.63
N LEU A 211 -7.79 10.36 23.50
CA LEU A 211 -7.92 9.14 22.72
C LEU A 211 -6.56 8.63 22.23
N ALA A 212 -5.65 9.51 21.80
CA ALA A 212 -4.28 9.18 21.45
C ALA A 212 -3.50 8.58 22.62
N GLY A 213 -3.72 9.07 23.84
CA GLY A 213 -3.09 8.54 25.06
C GLY A 213 -3.58 7.15 25.49
N HIS A 214 -4.73 6.72 24.96
CA HIS A 214 -5.32 5.41 25.27
C HIS A 214 -5.15 4.36 24.16
N GLN A 215 -4.30 4.64 23.17
CA GLN A 215 -4.04 3.70 22.09
C GLN A 215 -3.36 2.42 22.61
N LYS A 216 -3.71 1.30 22.00
CA LYS A 216 -3.17 -0.03 22.37
C LYS A 216 -1.77 -0.21 21.81
N ASP A 217 -0.92 -0.87 22.60
CA ASP A 217 0.37 -1.37 22.16
C ASP A 217 0.25 -2.84 21.74
N HIS A 218 1.02 -3.21 20.72
CA HIS A 218 1.09 -4.57 20.22
C HIS A 218 2.54 -5.05 20.21
N PRO A 219 2.86 -6.22 20.76
CA PRO A 219 4.26 -6.68 20.96
C PRO A 219 5.07 -6.79 19.67
N VAL A 220 4.41 -6.97 18.52
CA VAL A 220 5.06 -7.09 17.20
C VAL A 220 4.93 -5.81 16.39
N LEU A 221 3.73 -5.21 16.34
CA LEU A 221 3.43 -4.06 15.48
C LEU A 221 3.69 -2.70 16.16
N GLY A 222 4.00 -2.72 17.46
CA GLY A 222 4.14 -1.50 18.26
C GLY A 222 2.81 -0.80 18.51
N MET A 223 2.87 0.41 19.04
CA MET A 223 1.70 1.19 19.45
C MET A 223 0.91 1.71 18.25
N ALA A 224 -0.41 1.57 18.30
CA ALA A 224 -1.29 2.36 17.44
C ALA A 224 -1.09 3.85 17.71
N SER A 225 -1.22 4.70 16.71
CA SER A 225 -0.97 6.14 16.88
C SER A 225 -2.04 6.98 16.19
N LEU A 226 -2.57 7.96 16.92
CA LEU A 226 -3.55 8.91 16.44
C LEU A 226 -2.99 10.32 16.57
N VAL A 227 -3.01 11.07 15.46
CA VAL A 227 -2.44 12.43 15.42
C VAL A 227 -3.37 13.34 14.61
N ALA A 228 -3.78 14.48 15.19
CA ALA A 228 -4.39 15.56 14.42
C ALA A 228 -3.31 16.21 13.54
N THR A 229 -3.45 16.13 12.22
CA THR A 229 -2.43 16.56 11.25
C THR A 229 -2.76 17.89 10.56
N GLY A 230 -4.02 18.34 10.63
CA GLY A 230 -4.45 19.58 9.99
C GLY A 230 -5.77 20.11 10.52
N ILE A 231 -6.01 21.38 10.25
CA ILE A 231 -7.31 22.03 10.45
C ILE A 231 -7.56 22.91 9.22
N ASP A 232 -8.58 22.58 8.46
CA ASP A 232 -9.07 23.40 7.36
C ASP A 232 -10.23 24.26 7.82
N ILE A 233 -10.26 25.55 7.43
CA ILE A 233 -11.23 26.52 7.92
C ILE A 233 -11.89 27.22 6.72
N LEU A 234 -13.22 27.27 6.72
CA LEU A 234 -14.01 27.95 5.71
C LEU A 234 -14.97 28.99 6.32
N PRO A 235 -15.16 30.13 5.64
CA PRO A 235 -14.39 30.62 4.51
C PRO A 235 -12.99 31.12 4.95
N GLU A 236 -12.04 31.14 4.03
CA GLU A 236 -10.66 31.62 4.28
C GLU A 236 -10.56 33.13 4.59
N SER A 237 -11.65 33.86 4.49
CA SER A 237 -11.71 35.30 4.64
C SER A 237 -11.51 35.75 6.11
N ARG A 238 -10.43 36.52 6.38
CA ARG A 238 -10.00 36.91 7.73
C ARG A 238 -10.95 37.85 8.49
N ASN A 239 -11.94 38.45 7.83
CA ASN A 239 -12.95 39.33 8.44
C ASN A 239 -14.33 38.69 8.57
N VAL A 240 -14.42 37.36 8.33
CA VAL A 240 -15.62 36.56 8.49
C VAL A 240 -15.41 35.59 9.65
N VAL A 241 -16.41 35.44 10.51
CA VAL A 241 -16.48 34.37 11.52
C VAL A 241 -16.69 33.06 10.75
N PRO A 242 -15.81 32.06 10.87
CA PRO A 242 -15.93 30.81 10.11
C PRO A 242 -17.12 29.97 10.57
N ASP A 243 -17.79 29.34 9.59
CA ASP A 243 -18.93 28.45 9.81
C ASP A 243 -18.65 26.97 9.51
N GLU A 244 -17.46 26.67 8.98
CA GLU A 244 -16.98 25.31 8.88
C GLU A 244 -15.50 25.23 9.29
N ALA A 245 -15.15 24.20 10.05
CA ALA A 245 -13.78 23.77 10.28
C ALA A 245 -13.70 22.25 10.23
N VAL A 246 -12.65 21.71 9.60
CA VAL A 246 -12.42 20.27 9.49
C VAL A 246 -11.10 19.94 10.17
N VAL A 247 -11.14 19.18 11.25
CA VAL A 247 -9.93 18.64 11.90
C VAL A 247 -9.60 17.30 11.25
N VAL A 248 -8.42 17.21 10.65
CA VAL A 248 -7.91 16.01 9.98
C VAL A 248 -7.06 15.19 10.94
N VAL A 249 -7.31 13.88 10.99
CA VAL A 249 -6.65 12.93 11.89
C VAL A 249 -6.05 11.77 11.09
N ASP A 250 -4.73 11.60 11.15
CA ASP A 250 -4.07 10.35 10.69
C ASP A 250 -4.06 9.35 11.85
N TRP A 251 -4.57 8.16 11.59
CA TRP A 251 -4.62 7.09 12.60
C TRP A 251 -3.97 5.82 12.08
N ARG A 252 -2.89 5.37 12.73
CA ARG A 252 -2.25 4.08 12.49
C ARG A 252 -2.84 3.06 13.42
N VAL A 253 -3.64 2.14 12.87
CA VAL A 253 -4.49 1.22 13.61
C VAL A 253 -3.94 -0.20 13.65
N LEU A 254 -4.27 -0.95 14.70
CA LEU A 254 -3.94 -2.37 14.77
C LEU A 254 -4.89 -3.19 13.87
N PRO A 255 -4.47 -4.40 13.44
CA PRO A 255 -5.33 -5.30 12.68
C PRO A 255 -6.69 -5.55 13.34
N GLY A 256 -7.73 -5.65 12.51
CA GLY A 256 -9.10 -5.86 12.95
C GLY A 256 -9.89 -4.59 13.30
N ALA A 257 -9.26 -3.42 13.34
CA ALA A 257 -10.00 -2.16 13.41
C ALA A 257 -10.73 -1.91 12.08
N THR A 258 -11.98 -1.45 12.13
CA THR A 258 -12.74 -1.04 10.94
C THR A 258 -12.96 0.47 10.93
N ASP A 259 -13.27 1.02 9.76
CA ASP A 259 -13.60 2.42 9.58
C ASP A 259 -14.76 2.88 10.50
N GLU A 260 -15.82 2.08 10.64
CA GLU A 260 -16.91 2.38 11.56
C GLU A 260 -16.44 2.39 13.02
N GLU A 261 -15.49 1.52 13.39
CA GLU A 261 -14.92 1.53 14.74
C GLU A 261 -14.13 2.81 15.00
N LEU A 262 -13.35 3.30 14.04
CA LEU A 262 -12.60 4.53 14.15
C LEU A 262 -13.56 5.73 14.36
N ILE A 263 -14.60 5.84 13.54
CA ILE A 263 -15.64 6.88 13.66
C ILE A 263 -16.27 6.84 15.07
N ARG A 264 -16.67 5.65 15.54
CA ARG A 264 -17.30 5.48 16.85
C ARG A 264 -16.39 5.88 18.01
N GLN A 265 -15.12 5.53 17.96
CA GLN A 265 -14.16 5.89 19.01
C GLN A 265 -13.93 7.40 19.09
N VAL A 266 -13.79 8.08 17.95
CA VAL A 266 -13.67 9.55 17.91
C VAL A 266 -14.95 10.22 18.42
N GLN A 267 -16.13 9.77 17.96
CA GLN A 267 -17.43 10.30 18.43
C GLN A 267 -17.59 10.14 19.96
N ALA A 268 -17.26 8.95 20.48
CA ALA A 268 -17.35 8.70 21.92
C ALA A 268 -16.40 9.62 22.72
N SER A 269 -15.17 9.78 22.27
CA SER A 269 -14.20 10.67 22.92
C SER A 269 -14.66 12.13 22.88
N ILE A 270 -15.14 12.61 21.73
CA ILE A 270 -15.67 13.99 21.61
C ILE A 270 -16.86 14.19 22.55
N SER A 271 -17.76 13.23 22.67
CA SER A 271 -18.95 13.34 23.52
C SER A 271 -18.60 13.50 25.01
N LEU A 272 -17.44 13.02 25.46
CA LEU A 272 -16.95 13.24 26.83
C LEU A 272 -16.48 14.68 27.07
N HIS A 273 -15.90 15.32 26.06
CA HIS A 273 -15.33 16.67 26.15
C HIS A 273 -16.31 17.77 25.71
N LEU A 274 -17.29 17.39 24.90
CA LEU A 274 -18.35 18.26 24.40
C LEU A 274 -19.70 17.52 24.52
N PRO A 275 -20.23 17.36 25.77
CA PRO A 275 -21.45 16.58 25.98
C PRO A 275 -22.71 17.23 25.36
N GLU A 276 -22.68 18.53 25.14
CA GLU A 276 -23.73 19.25 24.44
C GLU A 276 -23.12 20.18 23.40
N THR A 277 -23.52 20.03 22.16
CA THR A 277 -23.15 20.96 21.10
C THR A 277 -23.94 22.25 21.26
N PRO A 278 -23.31 23.44 21.24
CA PRO A 278 -24.04 24.70 21.39
C PRO A 278 -25.13 24.87 20.34
N PRO A 279 -26.26 25.53 20.68
CA PRO A 279 -27.38 25.72 19.77
C PRO A 279 -26.98 26.35 18.43
N GLY A 280 -27.36 25.72 17.32
CA GLY A 280 -27.05 26.17 15.96
C GLY A 280 -25.61 25.82 15.50
N MET A 281 -24.94 24.91 16.21
CA MET A 281 -23.67 24.33 15.81
C MET A 281 -23.80 22.82 15.64
N GLY A 282 -22.84 22.19 14.96
CA GLY A 282 -22.83 20.76 14.69
C GLY A 282 -21.43 20.18 14.73
N VAL A 283 -21.34 18.90 15.10
CA VAL A 283 -20.13 18.09 15.03
C VAL A 283 -20.48 16.79 14.29
N GLU A 284 -19.74 16.48 13.25
CA GLU A 284 -19.87 15.26 12.46
C GLU A 284 -18.49 14.57 12.40
N VAL A 285 -18.45 13.28 12.60
CA VAL A 285 -17.22 12.48 12.45
C VAL A 285 -17.42 11.53 11.28
N ARG A 286 -16.48 11.52 10.35
CA ARG A 286 -16.54 10.66 9.16
C ARG A 286 -15.13 10.22 8.75
N MET A 287 -15.03 9.19 7.91
CA MET A 287 -13.79 8.93 7.19
C MET A 287 -13.55 10.06 6.17
N ALA A 288 -12.30 10.45 6.01
CA ALA A 288 -11.91 11.29 4.88
C ALA A 288 -12.16 10.52 3.57
N LYS A 289 -12.63 11.24 2.56
CA LYS A 289 -13.00 10.62 1.27
C LYS A 289 -12.25 11.28 0.13
N GLU A 290 -11.92 10.46 -0.85
CA GLU A 290 -11.32 10.91 -2.09
C GLU A 290 -12.05 10.34 -3.30
N HIS A 291 -12.22 11.17 -4.33
CA HIS A 291 -12.66 10.67 -5.64
C HIS A 291 -11.44 10.09 -6.36
N GLN A 292 -11.43 8.79 -6.53
CA GLN A 292 -10.42 8.08 -7.31
C GLN A 292 -10.97 7.74 -8.69
N GLN A 293 -10.15 7.94 -9.73
CA GLN A 293 -10.52 7.61 -11.10
C GLN A 293 -9.38 6.84 -11.78
N ALA A 294 -9.66 5.58 -12.10
CA ALA A 294 -8.72 4.69 -12.78
C ALA A 294 -8.51 5.14 -14.24
N TYR A 295 -7.37 4.79 -14.79
CA TYR A 295 -7.05 5.06 -16.21
C TYR A 295 -8.02 4.39 -17.20
N THR A 296 -8.76 3.38 -16.75
CA THR A 296 -9.83 2.72 -17.52
C THR A 296 -11.10 3.57 -17.62
N GLY A 297 -11.17 4.66 -16.85
CA GLY A 297 -12.33 5.53 -16.77
C GLY A 297 -13.30 5.21 -15.64
N ARG A 298 -13.10 4.10 -14.91
CA ARG A 298 -13.90 3.78 -13.71
C ARG A 298 -13.54 4.75 -12.59
N GLY A 299 -14.56 5.35 -11.97
CA GLY A 299 -14.39 6.30 -10.86
C GLY A 299 -15.28 5.96 -9.68
N GLU A 300 -14.80 6.21 -8.46
CA GLU A 300 -15.52 5.97 -7.22
C GLU A 300 -15.04 6.94 -6.13
N VAL A 301 -15.94 7.31 -5.20
CA VAL A 301 -15.59 8.05 -3.98
C VAL A 301 -15.26 7.01 -2.91
N ARG A 302 -14.02 7.01 -2.45
CA ARG A 302 -13.50 6.00 -1.53
C ARG A 302 -13.11 6.61 -0.21
N ASP A 303 -13.28 5.84 0.86
CA ASP A 303 -12.75 6.18 2.18
C ASP A 303 -11.22 6.04 2.18
N LEU A 304 -10.51 6.98 2.79
CA LEU A 304 -9.07 6.92 2.97
C LEU A 304 -8.74 5.98 4.15
N TYR A 305 -8.84 4.70 3.86
CA TYR A 305 -8.63 3.62 4.81
C TYR A 305 -7.87 2.47 4.15
N THR A 306 -6.82 1.99 4.83
CA THR A 306 -6.08 0.78 4.48
C THR A 306 -6.09 -0.15 5.69
N PRO A 307 -6.64 -1.36 5.61
CA PRO A 307 -6.67 -2.30 6.72
C PRO A 307 -5.27 -2.76 7.12
N GLY A 308 -5.10 -3.12 8.40
CA GLY A 308 -3.89 -3.78 8.89
C GLY A 308 -4.03 -5.29 8.88
N PHE A 309 -2.91 -6.00 8.91
CA PHE A 309 -2.89 -7.45 9.09
C PHE A 309 -1.66 -7.92 9.86
N LEU A 310 -1.71 -9.14 10.36
CA LEU A 310 -0.57 -9.81 10.97
C LEU A 310 -0.74 -11.33 10.84
N MET A 311 0.25 -11.99 10.24
CA MET A 311 0.43 -13.44 10.25
C MET A 311 1.27 -13.85 11.45
N ASP A 312 1.01 -15.03 11.99
CA ASP A 312 1.87 -15.60 13.03
C ASP A 312 3.24 -15.96 12.46
N ALA A 313 4.31 -15.60 13.17
CA ALA A 313 5.67 -15.94 12.77
C ALA A 313 5.92 -17.47 12.69
N ASP A 314 5.16 -18.25 13.45
CA ASP A 314 5.22 -19.72 13.48
C ASP A 314 4.27 -20.37 12.45
N ASP A 315 3.55 -19.58 11.64
CA ASP A 315 2.71 -20.12 10.58
C ASP A 315 3.55 -20.97 9.62
N PRO A 316 3.09 -22.17 9.22
CA PRO A 316 3.84 -23.05 8.32
C PRO A 316 4.33 -22.39 7.03
N ILE A 317 3.53 -21.46 6.46
CA ILE A 317 3.89 -20.73 5.25
C ILE A 317 5.05 -19.77 5.53
N ILE A 318 5.01 -19.04 6.66
CA ILE A 318 6.05 -18.08 7.05
C ILE A 318 7.37 -18.81 7.34
N VAL A 319 7.30 -19.91 8.10
CA VAL A 319 8.47 -20.74 8.41
C VAL A 319 9.09 -21.33 7.12
N ALA A 320 8.25 -21.83 6.21
CA ALA A 320 8.71 -22.38 4.93
C ALA A 320 9.36 -21.28 4.06
N ALA A 321 8.76 -20.09 4.02
CA ALA A 321 9.28 -18.93 3.30
C ALA A 321 10.66 -18.50 3.83
N ALA A 322 10.80 -18.28 5.14
CA ALA A 322 12.05 -17.88 5.76
C ALA A 322 13.18 -18.92 5.53
N LYS A 323 12.85 -20.21 5.58
CA LYS A 323 13.78 -21.29 5.27
C LYS A 323 14.22 -21.28 3.79
N ALA A 324 13.30 -21.03 2.86
CA ALA A 324 13.57 -21.00 1.43
C ALA A 324 14.47 -19.81 1.05
N VAL A 325 14.21 -18.63 1.62
CA VAL A 325 15.02 -17.43 1.42
C VAL A 325 16.43 -17.63 2.01
N GLY A 326 16.53 -18.18 3.21
CA GLY A 326 17.81 -18.52 3.84
C GLY A 326 18.61 -17.30 4.28
N LYS A 327 19.88 -17.17 3.82
CA LYS A 327 20.77 -16.07 4.21
C LYS A 327 20.62 -14.90 3.24
N ARG A 328 20.53 -13.68 3.79
CA ARG A 328 20.55 -12.42 3.03
C ARG A 328 21.92 -12.14 2.39
N THR A 329 21.95 -11.22 1.44
CA THR A 329 23.18 -10.53 1.05
C THR A 329 23.83 -9.92 2.30
N GLY A 330 25.11 -10.12 2.50
CA GLY A 330 25.78 -9.68 3.74
C GLY A 330 25.82 -10.71 4.87
N GLY A 331 25.15 -11.88 4.76
CA GLY A 331 25.46 -13.09 5.55
C GLY A 331 24.58 -13.38 6.76
N GLY A 332 23.63 -12.54 7.12
CA GLY A 332 22.62 -12.83 8.17
C GLY A 332 21.49 -13.74 7.66
N ALA A 333 20.82 -14.49 8.55
CA ALA A 333 19.57 -15.15 8.22
C ALA A 333 18.48 -14.10 7.91
N ALA A 334 17.55 -14.42 7.02
CA ALA A 334 16.35 -13.60 6.84
C ALA A 334 15.58 -13.52 8.17
N GLU A 335 15.23 -12.31 8.58
CA GLU A 335 14.43 -12.07 9.78
C GLU A 335 12.94 -12.17 9.45
N ILE A 336 12.12 -12.49 10.44
CA ILE A 336 10.67 -12.43 10.35
C ILE A 336 10.25 -11.19 11.12
N ARG A 337 9.70 -10.18 10.43
CA ARG A 337 9.34 -8.90 11.02
C ARG A 337 8.13 -8.26 10.34
N PRO A 338 7.46 -7.29 10.95
CA PRO A 338 6.43 -6.50 10.26
C PRO A 338 7.08 -5.42 9.36
N TRP A 339 6.29 -4.85 8.44
CA TRP A 339 6.57 -3.56 7.83
C TRP A 339 6.24 -2.40 8.77
N THR A 340 6.83 -1.24 8.53
CA THR A 340 6.52 0.01 9.23
C THR A 340 5.38 0.80 8.57
N PHE A 341 5.03 0.47 7.33
CA PHE A 341 4.00 1.10 6.50
C PHE A 341 2.91 0.08 6.08
N ALA A 342 1.80 0.58 5.54
CA ALA A 342 0.70 -0.25 5.05
C ALA A 342 0.95 -0.69 3.61
N THR A 343 0.42 -1.85 3.23
CA THR A 343 0.55 -2.45 1.90
C THR A 343 -0.78 -3.10 1.47
N ASP A 344 -0.87 -3.56 0.23
CA ASP A 344 -1.98 -4.38 -0.29
C ASP A 344 -2.25 -5.65 0.54
N GLY A 345 -1.31 -6.06 1.41
CA GLY A 345 -1.48 -7.15 2.36
C GLY A 345 -2.61 -6.94 3.37
N GLY A 346 -2.93 -5.68 3.68
CA GLY A 346 -4.08 -5.33 4.50
C GLY A 346 -5.40 -5.80 3.90
N TRP A 347 -5.55 -5.70 2.59
CA TRP A 347 -6.71 -6.23 1.87
C TRP A 347 -6.63 -7.75 1.77
N SER A 348 -5.55 -8.31 1.23
CA SER A 348 -5.46 -9.76 0.97
C SER A 348 -5.58 -10.59 2.25
N CYS A 349 -4.87 -10.26 3.32
CA CYS A 349 -4.93 -10.97 4.59
C CYS A 349 -5.95 -10.37 5.56
N GLY A 350 -5.89 -9.06 5.77
CA GLY A 350 -6.70 -8.39 6.80
C GLY A 350 -8.20 -8.45 6.54
N VAL A 351 -8.63 -8.31 5.29
CA VAL A 351 -10.04 -8.32 4.91
C VAL A 351 -10.46 -9.67 4.32
N PHE A 352 -9.72 -10.18 3.33
CA PHE A 352 -10.11 -11.41 2.63
C PHE A 352 -9.58 -12.70 3.28
N GLY A 353 -8.76 -12.60 4.34
CA GLY A 353 -8.28 -13.76 5.10
C GLY A 353 -7.35 -14.69 4.33
N ILE A 354 -6.75 -14.22 3.23
CA ILE A 354 -5.81 -14.99 2.44
C ILE A 354 -4.43 -14.88 3.08
N PRO A 355 -3.76 -16.00 3.43
CA PRO A 355 -2.41 -15.96 3.97
C PRO A 355 -1.47 -15.10 3.12
N THR A 356 -0.82 -14.10 3.74
CA THR A 356 -0.02 -13.12 3.03
C THR A 356 1.31 -12.88 3.74
N LEU A 357 2.38 -12.83 2.97
CA LEU A 357 3.72 -12.47 3.43
C LEU A 357 4.38 -11.52 2.43
N GLY A 358 5.45 -10.87 2.84
CA GLY A 358 6.25 -10.04 1.95
C GLY A 358 7.65 -10.55 1.76
N PHE A 359 8.16 -10.37 0.55
CA PHE A 359 9.56 -10.59 0.22
C PHE A 359 9.97 -9.79 -1.01
N ALA A 360 10.90 -8.88 -0.83
CA ALA A 360 11.52 -8.12 -1.92
C ALA A 360 12.88 -7.56 -1.49
N PRO A 361 13.74 -7.16 -2.45
CA PRO A 361 14.88 -6.31 -2.17
C PRO A 361 14.42 -4.87 -1.89
N GLY A 362 15.30 -4.07 -1.31
CA GLY A 362 15.12 -2.64 -1.11
C GLY A 362 14.93 -2.22 0.35
N GLU A 363 15.43 -1.04 0.67
CA GLU A 363 15.37 -0.44 1.99
C GLU A 363 14.18 0.52 2.12
N GLU A 364 13.24 0.23 3.01
CA GLU A 364 12.02 1.04 3.28
C GLU A 364 12.29 2.55 3.44
N ARG A 365 13.44 2.92 4.02
CA ARG A 365 13.80 4.33 4.27
C ARG A 365 13.98 5.19 3.01
N PHE A 366 14.10 4.59 1.84
CA PHE A 366 14.22 5.31 0.56
C PHE A 366 12.89 5.48 -0.16
N ALA A 367 11.83 4.76 0.26
CA ALA A 367 10.49 4.94 -0.26
C ALA A 367 10.05 6.42 -0.16
N HIS A 368 9.37 6.92 -1.19
CA HIS A 368 8.82 8.28 -1.27
C HIS A 368 9.86 9.41 -1.13
N THR A 369 11.17 9.11 -1.24
CA THR A 369 12.23 10.13 -1.20
C THR A 369 12.77 10.43 -2.59
N ASN A 370 13.50 11.55 -2.74
CA ASN A 370 14.26 11.89 -3.94
C ASN A 370 15.61 11.13 -4.05
N ARG A 371 15.86 10.16 -3.15
CA ARG A 371 17.04 9.29 -3.14
C ARG A 371 16.68 7.83 -3.37
N GLU A 372 15.49 7.58 -3.90
CA GLU A 372 15.00 6.25 -4.17
C GLU A 372 15.92 5.51 -5.13
N ARG A 373 16.31 4.32 -4.72
CA ARG A 373 17.23 3.45 -5.45
C ARG A 373 17.10 2.00 -5.00
N LEU A 374 17.45 1.08 -5.88
CA LEU A 374 17.49 -0.35 -5.62
C LEU A 374 18.91 -0.87 -5.82
N GLU A 375 19.48 -1.53 -4.80
CA GLU A 375 20.79 -2.17 -4.90
C GLU A 375 20.72 -3.40 -5.82
N LEU A 376 21.58 -3.46 -6.83
CA LEU A 376 21.52 -4.51 -7.86
C LEU A 376 22.03 -5.88 -7.38
N GLU A 377 22.93 -5.92 -6.40
CA GLU A 377 23.39 -7.17 -5.82
C GLU A 377 22.27 -7.82 -5.00
N GLU A 378 21.59 -7.04 -4.17
CA GLU A 378 20.42 -7.49 -3.41
C GLU A 378 19.27 -7.90 -4.35
N ALA A 379 18.98 -7.09 -5.38
CA ALA A 379 17.94 -7.40 -6.38
C ALA A 379 18.23 -8.72 -7.11
N ARG A 380 19.48 -8.97 -7.51
CA ARG A 380 19.89 -10.23 -8.15
C ARG A 380 19.74 -11.42 -7.21
N TRP A 381 20.15 -11.24 -5.96
CA TRP A 381 20.00 -12.28 -4.95
C TRP A 381 18.51 -12.57 -4.70
N ALA A 382 17.67 -11.56 -4.46
CA ALA A 382 16.24 -11.74 -4.23
C ALA A 382 15.56 -12.42 -5.41
N TYR A 383 15.89 -12.01 -6.65
CA TYR A 383 15.40 -12.68 -7.87
C TYR A 383 15.73 -14.18 -7.85
N SER A 384 16.94 -14.56 -7.47
CA SER A 384 17.36 -15.96 -7.39
C SER A 384 16.59 -16.78 -6.34
N ARG A 385 16.02 -16.12 -5.32
CA ARG A 385 15.26 -16.76 -4.22
C ARG A 385 13.78 -16.92 -4.51
N HIS A 386 13.19 -16.05 -5.33
CA HIS A 386 11.75 -16.09 -5.63
C HIS A 386 11.22 -17.47 -6.09
N PRO A 387 11.86 -18.19 -7.03
CA PRO A 387 11.33 -19.48 -7.45
C PRO A 387 11.23 -20.49 -6.30
N GLU A 388 12.25 -20.62 -5.45
CA GLU A 388 12.24 -21.55 -4.32
C GLU A 388 11.26 -21.09 -3.23
N LEU A 389 11.14 -19.78 -2.99
CA LEU A 389 10.16 -19.20 -2.09
C LEU A 389 8.73 -19.57 -2.53
N ILE A 390 8.38 -19.34 -3.79
CA ILE A 390 7.05 -19.67 -4.34
C ILE A 390 6.76 -21.16 -4.17
N LEU A 391 7.70 -22.01 -4.55
CA LEU A 391 7.55 -23.47 -4.43
C LEU A 391 7.45 -23.91 -2.97
N ALA A 392 8.17 -23.26 -2.04
CA ALA A 392 8.10 -23.58 -0.61
C ALA A 392 6.72 -23.21 -0.03
N VAL A 393 6.17 -22.05 -0.43
CA VAL A 393 4.80 -21.64 -0.04
C VAL A 393 3.76 -22.61 -0.59
N GLN A 394 3.87 -23.01 -1.87
CA GLN A 394 2.96 -24.00 -2.46
C GLN A 394 2.99 -25.33 -1.71
N ARG A 395 4.19 -25.81 -1.35
CA ARG A 395 4.34 -27.06 -0.55
C ARG A 395 3.77 -26.96 0.86
N ALA A 396 3.83 -25.78 1.49
CA ALA A 396 3.28 -25.56 2.84
C ALA A 396 1.75 -25.47 2.86
N LEU A 397 1.15 -25.15 1.71
CA LEU A 397 -0.31 -25.13 1.54
C LEU A 397 -0.93 -26.52 1.30
N GLY A 398 -0.14 -27.55 1.00
CA GLY A 398 -0.58 -28.94 0.76
C GLY A 398 -0.51 -29.27 -0.71
#